data_d3e089f19587feedb7d8e997ba0f44f4
#
_entry.id   d3e089f19587feedb7d8e997ba0f44f4
#
_cell.length_a   1.000
_cell.length_b   1.000
_cell.length_c   1.000
_cell.angle_alpha   90.00
_cell.angle_beta   90.00
_cell.angle_gamma   90.00
#
_symmetry.space_group_name_H-M   'P 1'
#
loop_
_entity.id
_entity.type
_entity.pdbx_description
1 polymer ?
#
loop_
_entity_poly.entity_id
_entity_poly.type
_entity_poly.pdbx_seq_one_letter_code
_entity_poly.pdbx_strand_id
1 'polypeptide(L)'
;VADDRKRVVIADDDADIRGLMTIAASRAGVDIVAAVDNGRDALDAVRSGGVDLAVLDISMPGLNGVEVAEAIRSDALTKDTLILMVSASVQLLTDHGVVADRSDSFIVKPFSPRLLSTRIREMLALEGQA
;
A
#
# COMPACT_ATOMS: atom_id res chain seq x y z
N VAL A 1 -13.83 9.87 -21.42
CA VAL A 1 -12.43 9.45 -21.47
C VAL A 1 -12.10 8.64 -20.23
N ALA A 2 -11.49 7.51 -20.42
CA ALA A 2 -11.10 6.67 -19.30
C ALA A 2 -10.07 7.41 -18.43
N ASP A 3 -10.18 7.20 -17.14
CA ASP A 3 -9.21 7.74 -16.20
C ASP A 3 -8.01 6.80 -16.18
N ASP A 4 -6.88 7.28 -16.69
CA ASP A 4 -5.66 6.48 -16.80
C ASP A 4 -4.81 6.49 -15.54
N ARG A 5 -5.27 7.18 -14.49
CA ARG A 5 -4.49 7.21 -13.25
C ARG A 5 -4.39 5.82 -12.64
N LYS A 6 -3.25 5.56 -12.03
CA LYS A 6 -3.06 4.30 -11.31
C LYS A 6 -3.96 4.26 -10.10
N ARG A 7 -4.45 3.08 -9.78
CA ARG A 7 -5.42 2.88 -8.70
C ARG A 7 -4.74 2.29 -7.49
N VAL A 8 -4.97 2.91 -6.33
CA VAL A 8 -4.24 2.60 -5.10
C VAL A 8 -5.21 2.36 -3.95
N VAL A 9 -4.93 1.33 -3.16
CA VAL A 9 -5.62 1.05 -1.89
C VAL A 9 -4.68 1.39 -0.75
N ILE A 10 -5.18 2.06 0.27
CA ILE A 10 -4.41 2.47 1.44
C ILE A 10 -5.05 1.83 2.67
N ALA A 11 -4.23 1.25 3.55
CA ALA A 11 -4.72 0.65 4.78
C ALA A 11 -3.80 0.94 5.96
N ASP A 12 -4.36 1.50 7.02
CA ASP A 12 -3.67 1.75 8.28
C ASP A 12 -4.75 1.97 9.34
N ASP A 13 -4.61 1.34 10.49
CA ASP A 13 -5.63 1.46 11.55
C ASP A 13 -5.53 2.79 12.31
N ASP A 14 -4.45 3.53 12.18
CA ASP A 14 -4.31 4.85 12.77
C ASP A 14 -4.86 5.89 11.80
N ALA A 15 -5.91 6.62 12.22
CA ALA A 15 -6.57 7.59 11.36
C ALA A 15 -5.65 8.71 10.92
N ASP A 16 -4.74 9.16 11.79
CA ASP A 16 -3.82 10.23 11.44
C ASP A 16 -2.80 9.78 10.41
N ILE A 17 -2.26 8.60 10.59
CA ILE A 17 -1.30 8.03 9.62
C ILE A 17 -2.00 7.77 8.30
N ARG A 18 -3.20 7.20 8.34
CA ARG A 18 -3.99 6.95 7.13
C ARG A 18 -4.24 8.25 6.37
N GLY A 19 -4.51 9.34 7.10
CA GLY A 19 -4.67 10.66 6.49
C GLY A 19 -3.41 11.15 5.79
N LEU A 20 -2.25 10.96 6.43
CA LEU A 20 -0.97 11.32 5.82
C LEU A 20 -0.69 10.49 4.58
N MET A 21 -1.00 9.20 4.63
CA MET A 21 -0.81 8.31 3.48
C MET A 21 -1.71 8.75 2.31
N THR A 22 -2.93 9.14 2.62
CA THR A 22 -3.88 9.63 1.61
C THR A 22 -3.37 10.91 0.95
N ILE A 23 -2.86 11.85 1.74
CA ILE A 23 -2.29 13.08 1.22
C ILE A 23 -1.11 12.77 0.29
N ALA A 24 -0.22 11.89 0.73
CA ALA A 24 0.96 11.52 -0.04
C ALA A 24 0.57 10.88 -1.38
N ALA A 25 -0.40 9.98 -1.35
CA ALA A 25 -0.87 9.31 -2.56
C ALA A 25 -1.54 10.31 -3.51
N SER A 26 -2.34 11.22 -2.97
CA SER A 26 -2.98 12.25 -3.78
C SER A 26 -1.94 13.12 -4.49
N ARG A 27 -0.85 13.45 -3.81
CA ARG A 27 0.22 14.23 -4.41
C ARG A 27 0.97 13.45 -5.48
N ALA A 28 0.96 12.14 -5.41
CA ALA A 28 1.57 11.31 -6.45
C ALA A 28 0.70 11.24 -7.72
N GLY A 29 -0.52 11.73 -7.66
CA GLY A 29 -1.38 11.77 -8.85
C GLY A 29 -2.13 10.48 -9.11
N VAL A 30 -2.32 9.65 -8.08
CA VAL A 30 -3.03 8.38 -8.24
C VAL A 30 -4.50 8.53 -7.86
N ASP A 31 -5.29 7.55 -8.27
CA ASP A 31 -6.70 7.44 -7.89
C ASP A 31 -6.77 6.55 -6.64
N ILE A 32 -7.20 7.11 -5.51
CA ILE A 32 -7.33 6.35 -4.28
C ILE A 32 -8.68 5.67 -4.28
N VAL A 33 -8.66 4.36 -4.49
CA VAL A 33 -9.88 3.54 -4.57
C VAL A 33 -10.51 3.37 -3.20
N ALA A 34 -9.68 3.19 -2.18
CA ALA A 34 -10.15 3.00 -0.81
C ALA A 34 -9.03 3.35 0.18
N ALA A 35 -9.43 3.90 1.31
CA ALA A 35 -8.53 4.15 2.43
C ALA A 35 -9.23 3.56 3.66
N VAL A 36 -8.70 2.46 4.18
CA VAL A 36 -9.39 1.63 5.15
C VAL A 36 -8.55 1.41 6.39
N ASP A 37 -9.16 0.88 7.44
CA ASP A 37 -8.51 0.77 8.75
C ASP A 37 -8.24 -0.66 9.20
N ASN A 38 -8.41 -1.62 8.30
CA ASN A 38 -8.19 -3.03 8.65
C ASN A 38 -7.85 -3.84 7.41
N GLY A 39 -7.28 -5.01 7.63
CA GLY A 39 -6.80 -5.85 6.54
C GLY A 39 -7.88 -6.47 5.70
N ARG A 40 -9.03 -6.82 6.30
CA ARG A 40 -10.12 -7.43 5.56
C ARG A 40 -10.65 -6.47 4.50
N ASP A 41 -10.90 -5.22 4.90
CA ASP A 41 -11.41 -4.22 3.96
C ASP A 41 -10.37 -3.90 2.89
N ALA A 42 -9.07 -3.92 3.26
CA ALA A 42 -8.01 -3.72 2.29
C ALA A 42 -8.03 -4.83 1.23
N LEU A 43 -8.12 -6.08 1.67
CA LEU A 43 -8.13 -7.20 0.74
C LEU A 43 -9.36 -7.15 -0.16
N ASP A 44 -10.53 -6.85 0.42
CA ASP A 44 -11.75 -6.73 -0.37
C ASP A 44 -11.62 -5.63 -1.43
N ALA A 45 -11.00 -4.50 -1.08
CA ALA A 45 -10.80 -3.41 -2.02
C ALA A 45 -9.87 -3.82 -3.16
N VAL A 46 -8.79 -4.54 -2.87
CA VAL A 46 -7.89 -5.03 -3.91
C VAL A 46 -8.60 -6.03 -4.82
N ARG A 47 -9.40 -6.91 -4.23
CA ARG A 47 -10.16 -7.92 -4.98
C ARG A 47 -11.26 -7.33 -5.84
N SER A 48 -11.66 -6.09 -5.60
CA SER A 48 -12.65 -5.43 -6.44
C SER A 48 -12.14 -5.21 -7.87
N GLY A 49 -10.83 -5.31 -8.06
CA GLY A 49 -10.23 -5.35 -9.39
C GLY A 49 -9.58 -4.06 -9.83
N GLY A 50 -8.58 -4.19 -10.66
CA GLY A 50 -7.92 -3.05 -11.28
C GLY A 50 -7.05 -2.22 -10.36
N VAL A 51 -6.64 -2.75 -9.21
CA VAL A 51 -5.78 -2.04 -8.27
C VAL A 51 -4.33 -2.26 -8.65
N ASP A 52 -3.57 -1.18 -8.76
CA ASP A 52 -2.17 -1.24 -9.18
C ASP A 52 -1.21 -1.32 -8.01
N LEU A 53 -1.58 -0.74 -6.87
CA LEU A 53 -0.71 -0.70 -5.68
C LEU A 53 -1.55 -0.74 -4.42
N ALA A 54 -1.11 -1.53 -3.45
CA ALA A 54 -1.66 -1.54 -2.10
C ALA A 54 -0.60 -1.04 -1.13
N VAL A 55 -0.90 0.01 -0.38
CA VAL A 55 -0.04 0.55 0.67
C VAL A 55 -0.59 0.06 1.99
N LEU A 56 0.13 -0.85 2.64
CA LEU A 56 -0.39 -1.61 3.78
C LEU A 56 0.46 -1.42 5.02
N ASP A 57 -0.17 -1.02 6.12
CA ASP A 57 0.45 -1.10 7.43
C ASP A 57 0.54 -2.58 7.83
N ILE A 58 1.65 -2.96 8.45
CA ILE A 58 1.80 -4.34 8.93
C ILE A 58 0.84 -4.62 10.08
N SER A 59 0.74 -3.70 11.03
CA SER A 59 -0.04 -3.94 12.26
C SER A 59 -1.46 -3.40 12.11
N MET A 60 -2.39 -4.29 11.78
CA MET A 60 -3.80 -3.94 11.65
C MET A 60 -4.66 -5.02 12.30
N PRO A 61 -5.85 -4.64 12.82
CA PRO A 61 -6.75 -5.65 13.38
C PRO A 61 -7.26 -6.61 12.30
N GLY A 62 -7.60 -7.80 12.72
CA GLY A 62 -8.03 -8.85 11.80
C GLY A 62 -6.86 -9.37 11.02
N LEU A 63 -6.87 -9.22 9.71
CA LEU A 63 -5.72 -9.57 8.88
C LEU A 63 -4.68 -8.46 8.98
N ASN A 64 -3.43 -8.83 9.29
CA ASN A 64 -2.36 -7.87 9.28
C ASN A 64 -1.85 -7.66 7.83
N GLY A 65 -0.94 -6.69 7.65
CA GLY A 65 -0.46 -6.36 6.32
C GLY A 65 0.22 -7.53 5.62
N VAL A 66 0.92 -8.38 6.36
CA VAL A 66 1.59 -9.54 5.78
C VAL A 66 0.57 -10.55 5.27
N GLU A 67 -0.47 -10.79 6.05
CA GLU A 67 -1.53 -11.71 5.65
C GLU A 67 -2.27 -11.21 4.42
N VAL A 68 -2.52 -9.90 4.36
CA VAL A 68 -3.14 -9.30 3.18
C VAL A 68 -2.24 -9.48 1.96
N ALA A 69 -0.95 -9.21 2.12
CA ALA A 69 0.01 -9.36 1.03
C ALA A 69 0.06 -10.80 0.52
N GLU A 70 0.06 -11.78 1.43
CA GLU A 70 0.06 -13.19 1.04
C GLU A 70 -1.19 -13.54 0.25
N ALA A 71 -2.35 -13.05 0.70
CA ALA A 71 -3.60 -13.31 0.01
C ALA A 71 -3.61 -12.69 -1.40
N ILE A 72 -3.08 -11.47 -1.53
CA ILE A 72 -2.97 -10.81 -2.82
C ILE A 72 -2.08 -11.61 -3.77
N ARG A 73 -0.94 -12.08 -3.30
CA ARG A 73 0.01 -12.82 -4.12
C ARG A 73 -0.49 -14.22 -4.50
N SER A 74 -1.37 -14.77 -3.69
CA SER A 74 -1.88 -16.14 -3.91
C SER A 74 -3.05 -16.19 -4.87
N ASP A 75 -3.64 -15.05 -5.23
CA ASP A 75 -4.82 -15.00 -6.09
C ASP A 75 -4.38 -14.59 -7.50
N ALA A 76 -4.72 -15.41 -8.48
CA ALA A 76 -4.34 -15.14 -9.87
C ALA A 76 -4.86 -13.78 -10.37
N LEU A 77 -5.95 -13.30 -9.81
CA LEU A 77 -6.54 -12.02 -10.23
C LEU A 77 -5.83 -10.82 -9.65
N THR A 78 -5.10 -10.99 -8.55
CA THR A 78 -4.47 -9.86 -7.84
C THR A 78 -2.97 -10.00 -7.68
N LYS A 79 -2.39 -11.10 -8.11
CA LYS A 79 -0.97 -11.39 -7.86
C LYS A 79 0.00 -10.33 -8.37
N ASP A 80 -0.40 -9.56 -9.37
CA ASP A 80 0.46 -8.53 -9.96
C ASP A 80 0.29 -7.15 -9.33
N THR A 81 -0.63 -7.01 -8.37
CA THR A 81 -0.77 -5.76 -7.62
C THR A 81 0.52 -5.51 -6.83
N LEU A 82 1.11 -4.34 -7.00
CA LEU A 82 2.31 -3.98 -6.25
C LEU A 82 1.95 -3.74 -4.79
N ILE A 83 2.90 -4.01 -3.90
CA ILE A 83 2.67 -3.87 -2.46
C ILE A 83 3.77 -3.02 -1.84
N LEU A 84 3.37 -1.95 -1.16
CA LEU A 84 4.27 -1.14 -0.36
C LEU A 84 3.91 -1.34 1.10
N MET A 85 4.80 -1.98 1.84
CA MET A 85 4.58 -2.26 3.24
C MET A 85 5.05 -1.09 4.10
N VAL A 86 4.25 -0.72 5.10
CA VAL A 86 4.59 0.36 6.03
C VAL A 86 4.66 -0.23 7.42
N SER A 87 5.72 0.06 8.16
CA SER A 87 5.94 -0.57 9.47
C SER A 87 6.53 0.40 10.47
N ALA A 88 6.26 0.14 11.76
CA ALA A 88 6.86 0.92 12.84
C ALA A 88 8.36 0.65 12.98
N SER A 89 8.87 -0.47 12.47
CA SER A 89 10.29 -0.78 12.59
C SER A 89 10.72 -1.81 11.56
N VAL A 90 12.01 -1.78 11.25
CA VAL A 90 12.63 -2.80 10.40
C VAL A 90 12.51 -4.18 11.05
N GLN A 91 12.54 -4.23 12.37
CA GLN A 91 12.42 -5.50 13.09
C GLN A 91 11.08 -6.18 12.83
N LEU A 92 10.00 -5.42 12.79
CA LEU A 92 8.69 -5.99 12.45
C LEU A 92 8.68 -6.58 11.05
N LEU A 93 9.32 -5.91 10.10
CA LEU A 93 9.43 -6.42 8.74
C LEU A 93 10.17 -7.75 8.72
N THR A 94 11.29 -7.82 9.44
CA THR A 94 12.10 -9.02 9.54
C THR A 94 11.35 -10.15 10.23
N ASP A 95 10.69 -9.85 11.34
CA ASP A 95 9.97 -10.85 12.12
C ASP A 95 8.84 -11.51 11.34
N HIS A 96 8.25 -10.77 10.42
CA HIS A 96 7.17 -11.30 9.59
C HIS A 96 7.66 -11.86 8.26
N GLY A 97 8.97 -11.88 8.03
CA GLY A 97 9.53 -12.43 6.81
C GLY A 97 9.15 -11.66 5.56
N VAL A 98 9.00 -10.35 5.69
CA VAL A 98 8.45 -9.52 4.61
C VAL A 98 9.48 -9.13 3.56
N VAL A 99 10.75 -9.26 3.88
CA VAL A 99 11.83 -8.50 3.22
C VAL A 99 11.98 -8.76 1.73
N ALA A 100 11.67 -9.93 1.24
CA ALA A 100 11.98 -10.21 -0.16
C ALA A 100 10.78 -10.65 -0.99
N ASP A 101 9.82 -11.34 -0.41
CA ASP A 101 8.88 -12.08 -1.22
C ASP A 101 7.44 -11.58 -1.19
N ARG A 102 7.08 -10.77 -0.20
CA ARG A 102 5.67 -10.42 0.01
C ARG A 102 5.34 -8.98 -0.23
N SER A 103 6.35 -8.16 -0.43
CA SER A 103 6.13 -6.77 -0.82
C SER A 103 7.18 -6.36 -1.83
N ASP A 104 6.83 -5.41 -2.66
CA ASP A 104 7.75 -4.88 -3.66
C ASP A 104 8.64 -3.81 -3.05
N SER A 105 8.25 -3.24 -1.91
CA SER A 105 9.02 -2.23 -1.22
C SER A 105 8.47 -2.06 0.19
N PHE A 106 9.18 -1.31 1.02
CA PHE A 106 8.71 -0.99 2.36
C PHE A 106 9.20 0.39 2.80
N ILE A 107 8.47 0.96 3.76
CA ILE A 107 8.83 2.24 4.39
C ILE A 107 8.64 2.07 5.89
N VAL A 108 9.56 2.66 6.67
CA VAL A 108 9.50 2.61 8.14
C VAL A 108 8.90 3.92 8.66
N LYS A 109 8.01 3.81 9.63
CA LYS A 109 7.44 4.98 10.32
C LYS A 109 8.47 5.53 11.34
N PRO A 110 8.49 6.82 11.59
CA PRO A 110 7.69 7.85 10.92
C PRO A 110 8.26 8.15 9.53
N PHE A 111 7.38 8.44 8.59
CA PHE A 111 7.78 8.80 7.24
C PHE A 111 7.32 10.22 6.93
N SER A 112 7.98 10.87 5.99
CA SER A 112 7.45 12.13 5.47
C SER A 112 6.48 11.83 4.34
N PRO A 113 5.42 12.64 4.20
CA PRO A 113 4.52 12.48 3.04
C PRO A 113 5.25 12.59 1.70
N ARG A 114 6.28 13.43 1.64
CA ARG A 114 7.09 13.56 0.42
C ARG A 114 7.79 12.24 0.07
N LEU A 115 8.39 11.59 1.07
CA LEU A 115 9.07 10.31 0.83
C LEU A 115 8.08 9.27 0.33
N LEU A 116 6.93 9.18 0.97
CA LEU A 116 5.92 8.20 0.57
C LEU A 116 5.41 8.50 -0.85
N SER A 117 5.13 9.77 -1.15
CA SER A 117 4.69 10.17 -2.47
C SER A 117 5.72 9.79 -3.54
N THR A 118 6.99 10.05 -3.26
CA THR A 118 8.08 9.71 -4.18
C THR A 118 8.16 8.20 -4.40
N ARG A 119 8.05 7.41 -3.32
CA ARG A 119 8.11 5.96 -3.42
C ARG A 119 6.95 5.42 -4.26
N ILE A 120 5.75 5.95 -4.04
CA ILE A 120 4.59 5.55 -4.82
C ILE A 120 4.82 5.82 -6.31
N ARG A 121 5.33 7.00 -6.65
CA ARG A 121 5.61 7.33 -8.05
C ARG A 121 6.66 6.41 -8.65
N GLU A 122 7.71 6.12 -7.89
CA GLU A 122 8.76 5.22 -8.36
C GLU A 122 8.22 3.82 -8.63
N MET A 123 7.45 3.28 -7.70
CA MET A 123 6.91 1.94 -7.84
C MET A 123 5.97 1.82 -9.04
N LEU A 124 5.18 2.85 -9.28
CA LEU A 124 4.21 2.85 -10.37
C LEU A 124 4.80 3.35 -11.68
N ALA A 125 6.10 3.67 -11.69
CA ALA A 125 6.79 4.20 -12.85
C ALA A 125 6.10 5.44 -13.43
N LEU A 126 5.58 6.31 -12.54
CA LEU A 126 4.94 7.54 -12.97
C LEU A 126 5.99 8.57 -13.35
N GLU A 127 5.67 9.39 -14.36
CA GLU A 127 6.56 10.46 -14.78
C GLU A 127 6.83 11.39 -13.61
N GLY A 128 8.10 11.69 -13.42
CA GLY A 128 8.50 12.56 -12.35
C GLY A 128 7.91 13.95 -12.54
N GLN A 129 7.19 14.42 -11.55
CA GLN A 129 6.70 15.77 -11.54
C GLN A 129 7.63 16.59 -10.68
N ALA A 130 8.38 17.38 -11.31
CA ALA A 130 9.30 18.25 -10.60
C ALA A 130 8.53 19.16 -9.66
#